data_a801cf81cda65f454a6dae2b0646db6d
#
_entry.id   a801cf81cda65f454a6dae2b0646db6d
#
_cell.length_a   1.000
_cell.length_b   1.000
_cell.length_c   1.000
_cell.angle_alpha   90.00
_cell.angle_beta   90.00
_cell.angle_gamma   90.00
#
_symmetry.space_group_name_H-M   'P 1'
#
loop_
_entity.id
_entity.type
_entity.pdbx_description
1 polymer ?
#
loop_
_entity_poly.entity_id
_entity_poly.type
_entity_poly.pdbx_seq_one_letter_code
_entity_poly.pdbx_strand_id
1 'polypeptide(L)'
;MSRNKLIKKLREKNPQLKKAEVETVIDVFTDSILHALKRGQECEIRNFGSFRLKKLGASANLRNPKKNELIYRPERVKVRFKASKKLNKLINE
;
A
#
# COMPACT_ATOMS: atom_id res chain seq x y z
N MET A 1 -10.38 4.86 10.23
CA MET A 1 -10.41 3.54 10.91
C MET A 1 -9.00 3.14 11.29
N SER A 2 -8.79 2.73 12.53
CA SER A 2 -7.48 2.26 13.00
C SER A 2 -7.38 0.74 12.87
N ARG A 3 -6.17 0.20 13.02
CA ARG A 3 -5.93 -1.24 13.06
C ARG A 3 -6.79 -1.92 14.15
N ASN A 4 -6.85 -1.34 15.34
CA ASN A 4 -7.62 -1.90 16.45
C ASN A 4 -9.12 -1.94 16.16
N LYS A 5 -9.65 -0.90 15.52
CA LYS A 5 -11.06 -0.87 15.10
C LYS A 5 -11.35 -1.90 14.02
N LEU A 6 -10.42 -2.10 13.10
CA LEU A 6 -10.55 -3.13 12.06
C LEU A 6 -10.57 -4.54 12.69
N ILE A 7 -9.68 -4.80 13.63
CA ILE A 7 -9.64 -6.07 14.36
C ILE A 7 -10.96 -6.33 15.06
N LYS A 8 -11.49 -5.32 15.74
CA LYS A 8 -12.76 -5.42 16.43
C LYS A 8 -13.90 -5.78 15.46
N LYS A 9 -13.97 -5.11 14.32
CA LYS A 9 -15.02 -5.38 13.32
C LYS A 9 -14.90 -6.79 12.74
N LEU A 10 -13.68 -7.24 12.48
CA LEU A 10 -13.45 -8.59 11.97
C LEU A 10 -13.89 -9.65 12.99
N ARG A 11 -13.66 -9.42 14.27
CA ARG A 11 -14.09 -10.33 15.33
C ARG A 11 -15.59 -10.34 15.51
N GLU A 12 -16.25 -9.21 15.36
CA GLU A 12 -17.71 -9.13 15.41
C GLU A 12 -18.36 -10.02 14.34
N LYS A 13 -17.75 -10.06 13.16
CA LYS A 13 -18.24 -10.89 12.06
C LYS A 13 -17.75 -12.35 12.12
N ASN A 14 -16.72 -12.61 12.90
CA ASN A 14 -16.11 -13.93 13.04
C ASN A 14 -15.85 -14.22 14.52
N PRO A 15 -16.92 -14.38 15.33
CA PRO A 15 -16.76 -14.48 16.78
C PRO A 15 -15.98 -15.70 17.26
N GLN A 16 -15.82 -16.72 16.39
CA GLN A 16 -15.01 -17.89 16.68
C GLN A 16 -13.51 -17.60 16.70
N LEU A 17 -13.06 -16.48 16.11
CA LEU A 17 -11.65 -16.12 16.06
C LEU A 17 -11.22 -15.35 17.31
N LYS A 18 -10.06 -15.72 17.85
CA LYS A 18 -9.44 -14.99 18.94
C LYS A 18 -8.75 -13.74 18.39
N LYS A 19 -8.58 -12.73 19.23
CA LYS A 19 -7.90 -11.49 18.85
C LYS A 19 -6.52 -11.75 18.25
N ALA A 20 -5.73 -12.63 18.88
CA ALA A 20 -4.39 -12.97 18.40
C ALA A 20 -4.42 -13.62 17.00
N GLU A 21 -5.45 -14.42 16.72
CA GLU A 21 -5.62 -15.04 15.40
C GLU A 21 -5.90 -14.00 14.32
N VAL A 22 -6.78 -13.03 14.62
CA VAL A 22 -7.09 -11.93 13.68
C VAL A 22 -5.87 -11.06 13.43
N GLU A 23 -5.12 -10.74 14.48
CA GLU A 23 -3.87 -9.98 14.35
C GLU A 23 -2.87 -10.71 13.47
N THR A 24 -2.73 -12.01 13.63
CA THR A 24 -1.84 -12.82 12.79
C THR A 24 -2.27 -12.80 11.33
N VAL A 25 -3.57 -12.92 11.05
CA VAL A 25 -4.10 -12.86 9.68
C VAL A 25 -3.76 -11.52 9.04
N ILE A 26 -3.95 -10.41 9.75
CA ILE A 26 -3.64 -9.07 9.24
C ILE A 26 -2.15 -8.96 8.97
N ASP A 27 -1.29 -9.45 9.88
CA ASP A 27 0.15 -9.37 9.71
C ASP A 27 0.63 -10.21 8.51
N VAL A 28 0.11 -11.41 8.34
CA VAL A 28 0.45 -12.25 7.18
C VAL A 28 0.02 -11.57 5.89
N PHE A 29 -1.18 -10.98 5.87
CA PHE A 29 -1.71 -10.27 4.71
C PHE A 29 -0.81 -9.08 4.31
N THR A 30 -0.50 -8.21 5.26
CA THR A 30 0.32 -7.02 4.99
C THR A 30 1.76 -7.38 4.64
N ASP A 31 2.35 -8.37 5.33
CA ASP A 31 3.70 -8.83 5.02
C ASP A 31 3.78 -9.49 3.64
N SER A 32 2.76 -10.21 3.23
CA SER A 32 2.72 -10.83 1.90
C SER A 32 2.73 -9.77 0.80
N ILE A 33 1.98 -8.68 0.98
CA ILE A 33 2.01 -7.56 0.04
C ILE A 33 3.39 -6.91 0.02
N LEU A 34 3.97 -6.65 1.18
CA LEU A 34 5.30 -6.05 1.29
C LEU A 34 6.35 -6.88 0.56
N HIS A 35 6.38 -8.18 0.80
CA HIS A 35 7.36 -9.08 0.18
C HIS A 35 7.19 -9.17 -1.34
N ALA A 36 5.95 -9.21 -1.82
CA ALA A 36 5.69 -9.21 -3.26
C ALA A 36 6.19 -7.92 -3.90
N LEU A 37 5.91 -6.77 -3.30
CA LEU A 37 6.37 -5.48 -3.79
C LEU A 37 7.90 -5.37 -3.79
N LYS A 38 8.57 -5.90 -2.77
CA LYS A 38 10.04 -5.93 -2.73
C LYS A 38 10.64 -6.73 -3.88
N ARG A 39 9.93 -7.74 -4.36
CA ARG A 39 10.35 -8.53 -5.52
C ARG A 39 9.95 -7.90 -6.86
N GLY A 40 9.39 -6.70 -6.83
CA GLY A 40 8.93 -6.01 -8.04
C GLY A 40 7.64 -6.56 -8.62
N GLN A 41 6.89 -7.34 -7.84
CA GLN A 41 5.63 -7.91 -8.27
C GLN A 41 4.46 -6.98 -7.93
N GLU A 42 3.44 -6.97 -8.79
CA GLU A 42 2.18 -6.30 -8.52
C GLU A 42 1.28 -7.23 -7.71
N CYS A 43 0.61 -6.66 -6.71
CA CYS A 43 -0.37 -7.40 -5.90
C CYS A 43 -1.77 -6.97 -6.29
N GLU A 44 -2.53 -7.85 -6.91
CA GLU A 44 -3.92 -7.59 -7.26
C GLU A 44 -4.85 -8.30 -6.29
N ILE A 45 -5.77 -7.53 -5.70
CA ILE A 45 -6.87 -8.08 -4.89
C ILE A 45 -8.13 -7.89 -5.71
N ARG A 46 -8.69 -9.00 -6.19
CA ARG A 46 -9.86 -8.98 -7.05
C ARG A 46 -10.99 -8.15 -6.45
N ASN A 47 -11.59 -7.29 -7.27
CA ASN A 47 -12.69 -6.40 -6.89
C ASN A 47 -12.34 -5.32 -5.87
N PHE A 48 -11.08 -5.21 -5.45
CA PHE A 48 -10.63 -4.20 -4.52
C PHE A 48 -9.66 -3.23 -5.21
N GLY A 49 -8.55 -3.73 -5.70
CA GLY A 49 -7.56 -2.90 -6.37
C GLY A 49 -6.22 -3.60 -6.47
N SER A 50 -5.22 -2.86 -6.91
CA SER A 50 -3.87 -3.38 -7.05
C SER A 50 -2.84 -2.46 -6.42
N PHE A 51 -1.82 -3.08 -5.82
CA PHE A 51 -0.66 -2.39 -5.27
C PHE A 51 0.54 -2.64 -6.17
N ARG A 52 1.28 -1.60 -6.49
CA ARG A 52 2.50 -1.70 -7.29
C ARG A 52 3.50 -0.64 -6.87
N LEU A 53 4.76 -0.85 -7.23
CA LEU A 53 5.78 0.16 -7.02
C LEU A 53 5.85 1.06 -8.25
N LYS A 54 5.95 2.35 -8.00
CA LYS A 54 6.28 3.35 -9.01
C LYS A 54 7.69 3.84 -8.74
N LYS A 55 8.55 3.74 -9.76
CA LYS A 55 9.89 4.31 -9.67
C LYS A 55 9.82 5.81 -9.85
N LEU A 56 10.45 6.51 -8.91
CA LEU A 56 10.70 7.92 -9.02
C LEU A 56 12.15 8.03 -9.48
N GLY A 57 12.36 8.44 -10.72
CA GLY A 57 13.68 8.49 -11.30
C GLY A 57 14.64 9.42 -10.55
N ALA A 58 15.95 9.20 -10.72
CA ALA A 58 16.95 10.13 -10.23
C ALA A 58 16.74 11.50 -10.86
N SER A 59 16.85 12.57 -10.06
CA SER A 59 16.64 13.94 -10.51
C SER A 59 17.95 14.71 -10.45
N ALA A 60 18.75 14.57 -11.49
CA ALA A 60 20.00 15.32 -11.61
C ALA A 60 19.79 16.75 -12.12
N ASN A 61 18.60 17.07 -12.59
CA ASN A 61 18.30 18.37 -13.21
C ASN A 61 17.72 19.38 -12.25
N LEU A 62 17.55 19.05 -10.98
CA LEU A 62 17.06 19.98 -10.00
C LEU A 62 18.14 20.99 -9.65
N ARG A 63 17.79 22.26 -9.62
CA ARG A 63 18.69 23.34 -9.25
C ARG A 63 18.20 24.06 -8.01
N ASN A 64 19.13 24.37 -7.13
CA ASN A 64 18.84 25.26 -6.02
C ASN A 64 18.84 26.71 -6.56
N PRO A 65 17.70 27.40 -6.55
CA PRO A 65 17.60 28.74 -7.11
C PRO A 65 18.49 29.78 -6.40
N LYS A 66 18.86 29.55 -5.16
CA LYS A 66 19.73 30.45 -4.41
C LYS A 66 21.19 30.24 -4.71
N LYS A 67 21.62 28.98 -4.90
CA LYS A 67 23.03 28.62 -5.08
C LYS A 67 23.37 28.24 -6.51
N ASN A 68 22.38 28.14 -7.35
CA ASN A 68 22.53 27.67 -8.74
C ASN A 68 23.30 26.34 -8.86
N GLU A 69 23.11 25.47 -7.87
CA GLU A 69 23.73 24.14 -7.83
C GLU A 69 22.72 23.09 -8.29
N LEU A 70 23.24 22.05 -8.95
CA LEU A 70 22.44 20.89 -9.28
C LEU A 70 22.20 20.06 -8.02
N ILE A 71 20.93 19.76 -7.75
CA ILE A 71 20.54 18.89 -6.67
C ILE A 71 20.25 17.52 -7.26
N TYR A 72 21.01 16.52 -6.83
CA TYR A 72 20.81 15.14 -7.25
C TYR A 72 19.94 14.41 -6.25
N ARG A 73 18.87 13.78 -6.74
CA ARG A 73 18.04 12.86 -5.96
C ARG A 73 18.24 11.46 -6.50
N PRO A 74 18.69 10.50 -5.66
CA PRO A 74 18.82 9.13 -6.11
C PRO A 74 17.46 8.52 -6.47
N GLU A 75 17.47 7.51 -7.32
CA GLU A 75 16.27 6.77 -7.66
C GLU A 75 15.66 6.14 -6.42
N ARG A 76 14.35 6.24 -6.29
CA ARG A 76 13.60 5.67 -5.19
C ARG A 76 12.26 5.13 -5.71
N VAL A 77 11.59 4.34 -4.89
CA VAL A 77 10.30 3.74 -5.24
C VAL A 77 9.21 4.20 -4.29
N LYS A 78 8.02 4.25 -4.79
CA LYS A 78 6.82 4.60 -4.03
C LYS A 78 5.74 3.57 -4.30
N VAL A 79 4.98 3.21 -3.26
CA VAL A 79 3.84 2.32 -3.42
C VAL A 79 2.67 3.10 -4.04
N ARG A 80 2.08 2.53 -5.07
CA ARG A 80 0.85 3.04 -5.65
C ARG A 80 -0.27 2.04 -5.50
N PHE A 81 -1.44 2.56 -5.13
CA PHE A 81 -2.66 1.78 -5.09
C PHE A 81 -3.61 2.29 -6.18
N LYS A 82 -4.14 1.36 -6.96
CA LYS A 82 -5.16 1.65 -7.97
C LYS A 82 -6.43 0.89 -7.58
N ALA A 83 -7.50 1.62 -7.30
CA ALA A 83 -8.79 1.02 -6.98
C ALA A 83 -9.37 0.31 -8.21
N SER A 84 -10.07 -0.81 -7.98
CA SER A 84 -10.79 -1.51 -9.03
C SER A 84 -12.00 -0.70 -9.50
N LYS A 85 -12.50 -1.00 -10.69
CA LYS A 85 -13.74 -0.40 -11.19
C LYS A 85 -14.90 -0.68 -10.24
N LYS A 86 -14.97 -1.88 -9.69
CA LYS A 86 -16.02 -2.27 -8.76
C LYS A 86 -15.95 -1.46 -7.46
N LEU A 87 -14.75 -1.27 -6.89
CA LEU A 87 -14.58 -0.49 -5.68
C LEU A 87 -15.01 0.96 -5.91
N ASN A 88 -14.56 1.57 -7.00
CA ASN A 88 -14.94 2.94 -7.35
C ASN A 88 -16.46 3.07 -7.53
N LYS A 89 -17.09 2.11 -8.16
CA LYS A 89 -18.54 2.09 -8.33
C LYS A 89 -19.26 2.03 -6.98
N LEU A 90 -18.83 1.16 -6.09
CA LEU A 90 -19.44 1.00 -4.76
C LEU A 90 -19.33 2.27 -3.92
N ILE A 91 -18.20 2.97 -4.00
CA ILE A 91 -18.00 4.22 -3.25
C ILE A 91 -18.88 5.34 -3.79
N ASN A 92 -19.17 5.35 -5.08
CA ASN A 92 -19.94 6.41 -5.74
C ASN A 92 -21.44 6.11 -5.85
N GLU A 93 -21.91 5.05 -5.24
CA GLU A 93 -23.34 4.74 -5.14
C GLU A 93 -24.08 5.66 -4.19
#